data_1864b05e55c6b62676aa544486019503
#
_entry.id   1864b05e55c6b62676aa544486019503
#
_cell.length_a   1.000
_cell.length_b   1.000
_cell.length_c   1.000
_cell.angle_alpha   90.00
_cell.angle_beta   90.00
_cell.angle_gamma   90.00
#
_symmetry.space_group_name_H-M   'P 1'
#
loop_
_entity.id
_entity.type
_entity.pdbx_description
1 polymer ?
#
loop_
_entity_poly.entity_id
_entity_poly.type
_entity_poly.pdbx_seq_one_letter_code
_entity_poly.pdbx_strand_id
1 'polypeptide(L)'
;TVLSRGLGDVYKRQAYTKINGKVYLGGATPTFGASGLAGIWAEENTRESLYDALRRKEVFATSGPRIQVRFFAGVNLDESILDTATGIERAYEVGVPMGDEISLSQASGEIPKFLVMALADPRSAPLQRLQIIKGWVDDAGQTYEEVIDVACAKGAVVDPETKRCPDNGARVDISSCAINPETGDAQLSALWSDPEFDPEVRAFYYARVIENPTCRWSTWDAIRAGVEPLSLIHI
;
A
#
# COMPACT_ATOMS: atom_id res chain seq x y z
N THR A 1 18.97 -7.07 2.77
CA THR A 1 18.55 -6.09 1.75
C THR A 1 19.79 -5.36 1.27
N VAL A 2 20.30 -5.71 0.10
CA VAL A 2 21.35 -4.94 -0.58
C VAL A 2 20.68 -3.70 -1.13
N LEU A 3 20.75 -2.61 -0.42
CA LEU A 3 20.45 -1.30 -0.97
C LEU A 3 21.52 -1.00 -2.03
N SER A 4 21.18 -1.14 -3.29
CA SER A 4 21.93 -0.53 -4.38
C SER A 4 21.83 0.99 -4.16
N ARG A 5 22.81 1.54 -3.46
CA ARG A 5 23.04 2.97 -3.49
C ARG A 5 23.52 3.27 -4.91
N GLY A 6 22.65 3.88 -5.70
CA GLY A 6 23.00 4.29 -7.03
C GLY A 6 24.22 5.22 -7.03
N LEU A 7 24.83 5.41 -8.18
CA LEU A 7 26.03 6.23 -8.43
C LEU A 7 26.04 7.64 -7.80
N GLY A 8 24.96 8.08 -7.15
CA GLY A 8 24.88 9.35 -6.40
C GLY A 8 25.91 9.49 -5.27
N ASP A 9 26.41 8.38 -4.69
CA ASP A 9 27.44 8.43 -3.64
C ASP A 9 28.83 8.88 -4.17
N VAL A 10 29.03 8.84 -5.47
CA VAL A 10 30.30 9.23 -6.10
C VAL A 10 30.45 10.76 -6.24
N TYR A 11 29.35 11.50 -6.23
CA TYR A 11 29.32 12.95 -6.42
C TYR A 11 29.09 13.74 -5.13
N LYS A 12 29.84 13.45 -4.08
CA LYS A 12 29.78 14.18 -2.79
C LYS A 12 29.98 15.70 -2.89
N ARG A 13 30.33 16.24 -4.05
CA ARG A 13 30.49 17.69 -4.26
C ARG A 13 29.19 18.43 -4.59
N GLN A 14 28.06 17.74 -4.77
CA GLN A 14 26.75 18.35 -5.08
C GLN A 14 25.74 18.12 -3.94
N ALA A 15 26.22 18.03 -2.71
CA ALA A 15 25.37 17.80 -1.54
C ALA A 15 24.38 18.96 -1.24
N TYR A 16 24.45 20.05 -1.99
CA TYR A 16 23.67 21.24 -1.72
C TYR A 16 23.00 21.78 -2.98
N THR A 17 21.70 22.03 -2.90
CA THR A 17 20.92 22.71 -3.93
C THR A 17 20.41 24.03 -3.36
N LYS A 18 20.56 25.15 -4.09
CA LYS A 18 19.94 26.44 -3.75
C LYS A 18 18.62 26.58 -4.48
N ILE A 19 17.55 26.75 -3.72
CA ILE A 19 16.21 27.03 -4.24
C ILE A 19 15.71 28.31 -3.56
N ASN A 20 15.37 29.32 -4.34
CA ASN A 20 14.92 30.63 -3.84
C ASN A 20 15.88 31.26 -2.81
N GLY A 21 17.18 31.10 -3.00
CA GLY A 21 18.21 31.64 -2.10
C GLY A 21 18.48 30.79 -0.84
N LYS A 22 17.70 29.75 -0.56
CA LYS A 22 17.90 28.81 0.55
C LYS A 22 18.70 27.60 0.11
N VAL A 23 19.54 27.07 1.00
CA VAL A 23 20.40 25.91 0.75
C VAL A 23 19.75 24.68 1.33
N TYR A 24 19.60 23.63 0.53
CA TYR A 24 19.07 22.32 0.91
C TYR A 24 20.15 21.25 0.77
N LEU A 25 20.18 20.33 1.73
CA LEU A 25 21.05 19.14 1.65
C LEU A 25 20.41 18.10 0.70
N GLY A 26 21.19 17.57 -0.21
CA GLY A 26 20.77 16.44 -1.03
C GLY A 26 21.25 16.52 -2.48
N GLY A 27 21.80 15.44 -2.96
CA GLY A 27 22.20 15.26 -4.37
C GLY A 27 21.02 15.05 -5.32
N ALA A 28 19.79 14.99 -4.82
CA ALA A 28 18.56 14.86 -5.58
C ALA A 28 17.70 16.11 -5.41
N THR A 29 16.82 16.35 -6.36
CA THR A 29 15.85 17.44 -6.26
C THR A 29 14.96 17.22 -5.03
N PRO A 30 14.80 18.20 -4.13
CA PRO A 30 14.00 18.06 -2.92
C PRO A 30 12.54 17.66 -3.14
N THR A 31 12.07 17.81 -4.37
CA THR A 31 10.72 17.43 -4.80
C THR A 31 10.59 15.95 -5.17
N PHE A 32 11.70 15.22 -5.34
CA PHE A 32 11.63 13.80 -5.63
C PHE A 32 11.10 13.01 -4.43
N GLY A 33 10.35 11.94 -4.70
CA GLY A 33 9.88 11.00 -3.69
C GLY A 33 11.02 10.21 -3.07
N ALA A 34 10.76 9.60 -1.91
CA ALA A 34 11.65 8.59 -1.35
C ALA A 34 11.68 7.34 -2.25
N SER A 35 12.76 6.56 -2.16
CA SER A 35 12.82 5.26 -2.81
C SER A 35 11.79 4.33 -2.20
N GLY A 36 11.01 3.65 -3.05
CA GLY A 36 10.12 2.58 -2.64
C GLY A 36 10.86 1.28 -2.33
N LEU A 37 10.12 0.33 -1.79
CA LEU A 37 10.58 -1.04 -1.55
C LEU A 37 9.72 -2.00 -2.36
N ALA A 38 10.32 -3.08 -2.87
CA ALA A 38 9.60 -4.24 -3.36
C ALA A 38 9.60 -5.31 -2.26
N GLY A 39 8.41 -5.78 -1.88
CA GLY A 39 8.22 -6.91 -0.99
C GLY A 39 7.90 -8.16 -1.80
N ILE A 40 8.40 -9.30 -1.36
CA ILE A 40 8.22 -10.59 -2.02
C ILE A 40 7.80 -11.60 -0.95
N TRP A 41 6.70 -12.30 -1.18
CA TRP A 41 6.27 -13.42 -0.36
C TRP A 41 6.86 -14.71 -0.92
N ALA A 42 7.89 -15.22 -0.27
CA ALA A 42 8.61 -16.42 -0.63
C ALA A 42 8.70 -17.35 0.58
N GLU A 43 8.78 -18.66 0.33
CA GLU A 43 8.88 -19.67 1.38
C GLU A 43 10.24 -19.59 2.10
N GLU A 44 11.30 -19.26 1.34
CA GLU A 44 12.65 -19.16 1.85
C GLU A 44 13.39 -17.95 1.26
N ASN A 45 14.40 -17.49 1.98
CA ASN A 45 15.31 -16.45 1.46
C ASN A 45 16.45 -17.10 0.64
N THR A 46 16.06 -17.86 -0.38
CA THR A 46 16.95 -18.42 -1.39
C THR A 46 16.69 -17.80 -2.75
N ARG A 47 17.67 -17.85 -3.65
CA ARG A 47 17.52 -17.29 -5.00
C ARG A 47 16.38 -17.94 -5.77
N GLU A 48 16.26 -19.24 -5.66
CA GLU A 48 15.24 -20.06 -6.32
C GLU A 48 13.85 -19.68 -5.82
N SER A 49 13.63 -19.67 -4.51
CA SER A 49 12.33 -19.34 -3.90
C SER A 49 11.91 -17.90 -4.20
N LEU A 50 12.83 -16.93 -4.15
CA LEU A 50 12.56 -15.55 -4.53
C LEU A 50 12.20 -15.42 -6.01
N TYR A 51 12.90 -16.16 -6.89
CA TYR A 51 12.61 -16.15 -8.32
C TYR A 51 11.23 -16.76 -8.63
N ASP A 52 10.89 -17.85 -7.97
CA ASP A 52 9.58 -18.50 -8.14
C ASP A 52 8.44 -17.62 -7.63
N ALA A 53 8.61 -16.94 -6.49
CA ALA A 53 7.64 -15.98 -5.99
C ALA A 53 7.45 -14.77 -6.94
N LEU A 54 8.53 -14.26 -7.53
CA LEU A 54 8.45 -13.23 -8.57
C LEU A 54 7.69 -13.73 -9.82
N ARG A 55 7.89 -14.98 -10.22
CA ARG A 55 7.15 -15.57 -11.34
C ARG A 55 5.65 -15.74 -11.03
N ARG A 56 5.31 -16.13 -9.81
CA ARG A 56 3.92 -16.19 -9.34
C ARG A 56 3.32 -14.80 -9.10
N LYS A 57 4.13 -13.74 -9.18
CA LYS A 57 3.71 -12.36 -8.93
C LYS A 57 3.22 -12.12 -7.49
N GLU A 58 3.64 -12.93 -6.53
CA GLU A 58 3.37 -12.73 -5.10
C GLU A 58 4.25 -11.59 -4.54
N VAL A 59 4.04 -10.40 -5.07
CA VAL A 59 4.88 -9.24 -4.82
C VAL A 59 4.03 -8.01 -4.56
N PHE A 60 4.57 -7.10 -3.76
CA PHE A 60 3.97 -5.80 -3.51
C PHE A 60 5.05 -4.72 -3.48
N ALA A 61 4.64 -3.46 -3.52
CA ALA A 61 5.55 -2.33 -3.45
C ALA A 61 5.09 -1.36 -2.36
N THR A 62 6.04 -0.65 -1.77
CA THR A 62 5.76 0.44 -0.85
C THR A 62 6.44 1.73 -1.31
N SER A 63 5.99 2.86 -0.81
CA SER A 63 6.60 4.18 -1.06
C SER A 63 7.75 4.52 -0.09
N GLY A 64 8.26 3.51 0.65
CA GLY A 64 9.39 3.68 1.57
C GLY A 64 9.23 2.93 2.89
N PRO A 65 8.11 3.03 3.62
CA PRO A 65 7.88 2.29 4.85
C PRO A 65 7.82 0.78 4.58
N ARG A 66 8.13 -0.02 5.60
CA ARG A 66 8.12 -1.50 5.52
C ARG A 66 6.73 -2.08 5.84
N ILE A 67 5.70 -1.45 5.33
CA ILE A 67 4.34 -1.98 5.40
C ILE A 67 4.31 -3.33 4.71
N GLN A 68 3.64 -4.29 5.33
CA GLN A 68 3.40 -5.60 4.73
C GLN A 68 1.93 -5.69 4.32
N VAL A 69 1.67 -6.26 3.16
CA VAL A 69 0.32 -6.49 2.67
C VAL A 69 0.19 -7.89 2.11
N ARG A 70 -0.93 -8.55 2.43
CA ARG A 70 -1.37 -9.79 1.79
C ARG A 70 -2.74 -9.56 1.19
N PHE A 71 -2.95 -10.19 0.04
CA PHE A 71 -4.20 -10.08 -0.70
C PHE A 71 -4.54 -11.43 -1.30
N PHE A 72 -5.73 -11.92 -1.01
CA PHE A 72 -6.24 -13.18 -1.53
C PHE A 72 -7.62 -12.96 -2.12
N ALA A 73 -7.97 -13.81 -3.07
CA ALA A 73 -9.30 -13.81 -3.64
C ALA A 73 -9.83 -15.25 -3.73
N GLY A 74 -11.14 -15.43 -3.53
CA GLY A 74 -11.77 -16.77 -3.60
C GLY A 74 -13.24 -16.70 -3.21
N VAL A 75 -14.00 -17.70 -3.59
CA VAL A 75 -15.44 -17.80 -3.24
C VAL A 75 -15.65 -18.37 -1.83
N ASN A 76 -14.70 -19.21 -1.38
CA ASN A 76 -14.79 -19.92 -0.10
C ASN A 76 -14.03 -19.22 1.05
N LEU A 77 -13.59 -17.98 0.84
CA LEU A 77 -13.00 -17.17 1.91
C LEU A 77 -14.08 -16.78 2.93
N ASP A 78 -13.77 -16.85 4.21
CA ASP A 78 -14.65 -16.45 5.30
C ASP A 78 -13.87 -15.68 6.39
N GLU A 79 -14.60 -14.99 7.28
CA GLU A 79 -14.02 -14.13 8.31
C GLU A 79 -13.18 -14.91 9.35
N SER A 80 -13.41 -16.20 9.53
CA SER A 80 -12.66 -17.01 10.50
C SER A 80 -11.16 -17.08 10.17
N ILE A 81 -10.80 -16.84 8.91
CA ILE A 81 -9.41 -16.78 8.45
C ILE A 81 -8.66 -15.64 9.18
N LEU A 82 -9.34 -14.56 9.53
CA LEU A 82 -8.73 -13.40 10.19
C LEU A 82 -8.39 -13.66 11.68
N ASP A 83 -9.06 -14.62 12.28
CA ASP A 83 -8.99 -14.86 13.73
C ASP A 83 -8.08 -16.03 14.12
N THR A 84 -7.48 -16.73 13.15
CA THR A 84 -6.70 -17.94 13.42
C THR A 84 -5.22 -17.77 13.10
N ALA A 85 -4.36 -18.43 13.89
CA ALA A 85 -2.92 -18.46 13.64
C ALA A 85 -2.56 -19.12 12.28
N THR A 86 -3.42 -20.00 11.78
CA THR A 86 -3.30 -20.70 10.50
C THR A 86 -4.10 -20.04 9.37
N GLY A 87 -4.60 -18.82 9.60
CA GLY A 87 -5.48 -18.15 8.64
C GLY A 87 -4.84 -17.94 7.27
N ILE A 88 -3.55 -17.64 7.22
CA ILE A 88 -2.83 -17.48 5.95
C ILE A 88 -2.74 -18.83 5.20
N GLU A 89 -2.42 -19.94 5.89
CA GLU A 89 -2.41 -21.27 5.29
C GLU A 89 -3.79 -21.61 4.72
N ARG A 90 -4.83 -21.33 5.50
CA ARG A 90 -6.20 -21.53 5.07
C ARG A 90 -6.55 -20.67 3.85
N ALA A 91 -6.10 -19.41 3.79
CA ALA A 91 -6.32 -18.54 2.64
C ALA A 91 -5.70 -19.11 1.35
N TYR A 92 -4.52 -19.73 1.44
CA TYR A 92 -3.91 -20.45 0.30
C TYR A 92 -4.68 -21.73 -0.10
N GLU A 93 -5.31 -22.42 0.85
CA GLU A 93 -6.09 -23.63 0.55
C GLU A 93 -7.41 -23.36 -0.18
N VAL A 94 -8.08 -22.26 0.14
CA VAL A 94 -9.46 -21.97 -0.32
C VAL A 94 -9.56 -20.79 -1.27
N GLY A 95 -8.45 -20.12 -1.55
CA GLY A 95 -8.36 -18.96 -2.43
C GLY A 95 -7.05 -18.94 -3.21
N VAL A 96 -6.86 -17.88 -3.97
CA VAL A 96 -5.64 -17.60 -4.72
C VAL A 96 -4.95 -16.35 -4.18
N PRO A 97 -3.61 -16.32 -4.09
CA PRO A 97 -2.87 -15.15 -3.65
C PRO A 97 -2.81 -14.05 -4.70
N MET A 98 -2.29 -12.89 -4.32
CA MET A 98 -1.98 -11.80 -5.24
C MET A 98 -1.14 -12.29 -6.42
N GLY A 99 -1.43 -11.79 -7.61
CA GLY A 99 -0.73 -12.14 -8.85
C GLY A 99 -1.35 -13.30 -9.62
N ASP A 100 -2.33 -13.99 -9.05
CA ASP A 100 -3.04 -15.09 -9.67
C ASP A 100 -4.40 -14.68 -10.25
N GLU A 101 -5.10 -15.60 -10.88
CA GLU A 101 -6.37 -15.39 -11.57
C GLU A 101 -7.45 -16.33 -11.02
N ILE A 102 -8.68 -15.81 -10.92
CA ILE A 102 -9.87 -16.60 -10.63
C ILE A 102 -10.73 -16.65 -11.90
N SER A 103 -11.08 -17.85 -12.33
CA SER A 103 -12.06 -18.05 -13.39
C SER A 103 -13.39 -18.49 -12.76
N LEU A 104 -14.37 -17.60 -12.78
CA LEU A 104 -15.72 -17.90 -12.33
C LEU A 104 -16.63 -18.07 -13.55
N SER A 105 -17.45 -19.12 -13.53
CA SER A 105 -18.45 -19.31 -14.59
C SER A 105 -19.75 -18.60 -14.21
N GLN A 106 -20.42 -18.02 -15.18
CA GLN A 106 -21.77 -17.44 -15.01
C GLN A 106 -22.76 -18.43 -14.36
N ALA A 107 -22.61 -19.71 -14.71
CA ALA A 107 -23.53 -20.73 -14.22
C ALA A 107 -23.41 -20.98 -12.70
N SER A 108 -22.33 -20.57 -12.06
CA SER A 108 -22.15 -20.79 -10.62
C SER A 108 -22.91 -19.76 -9.77
N GLY A 109 -23.15 -18.55 -10.27
CA GLY A 109 -23.71 -17.45 -9.49
C GLY A 109 -22.85 -17.03 -8.29
N GLU A 110 -21.59 -17.48 -8.26
CA GLU A 110 -20.66 -17.20 -7.16
C GLU A 110 -20.05 -15.81 -7.31
N ILE A 111 -19.95 -15.10 -6.20
CA ILE A 111 -19.30 -13.79 -6.12
C ILE A 111 -17.95 -13.96 -5.44
N PRO A 112 -16.85 -13.48 -6.02
CA PRO A 112 -15.55 -13.56 -5.38
C PRO A 112 -15.51 -12.66 -4.13
N LYS A 113 -14.87 -13.19 -3.11
CA LYS A 113 -14.50 -12.46 -1.90
C LYS A 113 -13.02 -12.12 -1.95
N PHE A 114 -12.67 -10.98 -1.43
CA PHE A 114 -11.31 -10.46 -1.38
C PHE A 114 -10.90 -10.26 0.07
N LEU A 115 -9.85 -10.97 0.47
CA LEU A 115 -9.25 -10.86 1.79
C LEU A 115 -8.01 -9.98 1.69
N VAL A 116 -7.99 -8.89 2.43
CA VAL A 116 -6.82 -8.01 2.54
C VAL A 116 -6.37 -7.92 3.99
N MET A 117 -5.06 -8.05 4.22
CA MET A 117 -4.44 -7.90 5.52
C MET A 117 -3.20 -7.03 5.38
N ALA A 118 -3.01 -6.10 6.30
CA ALA A 118 -1.84 -5.24 6.33
C ALA A 118 -1.30 -5.04 7.74
N LEU A 119 0.04 -4.94 7.83
CA LEU A 119 0.76 -4.59 9.05
C LEU A 119 1.53 -3.28 8.80
N ALA A 120 1.45 -2.37 9.76
CA ALA A 120 2.22 -1.12 9.75
C ALA A 120 3.72 -1.38 9.86
N ASP A 121 4.52 -0.47 9.33
CA ASP A 121 5.92 -0.39 9.71
C ASP A 121 6.04 0.17 11.12
N PRO A 122 6.65 -0.56 12.09
CA PRO A 122 6.80 -0.07 13.47
C PRO A 122 7.62 1.22 13.60
N ARG A 123 8.31 1.62 12.53
CA ARG A 123 9.13 2.84 12.47
C ARG A 123 8.49 3.97 11.65
N SER A 124 7.29 3.75 11.15
CA SER A 124 6.51 4.73 10.39
C SER A 124 5.20 5.06 11.11
N ALA A 125 4.29 5.72 10.43
CA ALA A 125 2.98 6.05 10.99
C ALA A 125 2.05 4.83 11.03
N PRO A 126 1.07 4.80 11.95
CA PRO A 126 0.01 3.81 11.94
C PRO A 126 -0.80 3.82 10.64
N LEU A 127 -1.43 2.69 10.33
CA LEU A 127 -2.30 2.55 9.16
C LEU A 127 -3.57 3.40 9.34
N GLN A 128 -3.98 4.02 8.24
CA GLN A 128 -5.19 4.81 8.18
C GLN A 128 -6.36 4.01 7.62
N ARG A 129 -6.15 3.29 6.53
CA ARG A 129 -7.19 2.52 5.82
C ARG A 129 -6.63 1.51 4.84
N LEU A 130 -7.47 0.55 4.51
CA LEU A 130 -7.26 -0.37 3.39
C LEU A 130 -8.19 -0.02 2.25
N GLN A 131 -7.69 -0.13 1.05
CA GLN A 131 -8.43 0.09 -0.19
C GLN A 131 -8.31 -1.13 -1.10
N ILE A 132 -9.37 -1.44 -1.79
CA ILE A 132 -9.36 -2.29 -2.97
C ILE A 132 -9.63 -1.40 -4.17
N ILE A 133 -8.82 -1.56 -5.20
CA ILE A 133 -8.98 -0.87 -6.47
C ILE A 133 -9.44 -1.92 -7.49
N LYS A 134 -10.58 -1.67 -8.11
CA LYS A 134 -11.14 -2.43 -9.22
C LYS A 134 -10.86 -1.70 -10.51
N GLY A 135 -10.28 -2.39 -11.49
CA GLY A 135 -10.15 -1.86 -12.84
C GLY A 135 -10.75 -2.83 -13.85
N TRP A 136 -11.45 -2.31 -14.86
CA TRP A 136 -12.06 -3.13 -15.89
C TRP A 136 -12.14 -2.40 -17.23
N VAL A 137 -12.47 -3.14 -18.26
CA VAL A 137 -12.64 -2.64 -19.62
C VAL A 137 -14.00 -3.12 -20.13
N ASP A 138 -14.79 -2.24 -20.72
CA ASP A 138 -16.05 -2.61 -21.34
C ASP A 138 -15.87 -3.14 -22.78
N ASP A 139 -16.95 -3.60 -23.38
CA ASP A 139 -16.96 -4.14 -24.75
C ASP A 139 -16.56 -3.11 -25.82
N ALA A 140 -16.68 -1.81 -25.52
CA ALA A 140 -16.25 -0.73 -26.39
C ALA A 140 -14.75 -0.40 -26.24
N GLY A 141 -14.04 -1.08 -25.31
CA GLY A 141 -12.64 -0.84 -25.00
C GLY A 141 -12.39 0.37 -24.10
N GLN A 142 -13.44 0.92 -23.48
CA GLN A 142 -13.31 2.00 -22.51
C GLN A 142 -12.84 1.44 -21.17
N THR A 143 -11.85 2.08 -20.58
CA THR A 143 -11.28 1.68 -19.28
C THR A 143 -11.94 2.42 -18.12
N TYR A 144 -12.13 1.70 -17.03
CA TYR A 144 -12.71 2.21 -15.79
C TYR A 144 -11.85 1.83 -14.60
N GLU A 145 -11.90 2.65 -13.56
CA GLU A 145 -11.26 2.38 -12.28
C GLU A 145 -12.18 2.83 -11.14
N GLU A 146 -12.29 2.01 -10.13
CA GLU A 146 -12.97 2.35 -8.89
C GLU A 146 -12.07 2.09 -7.69
N VAL A 147 -12.06 3.03 -6.74
CA VAL A 147 -11.31 2.93 -5.49
C VAL A 147 -12.29 2.81 -4.35
N ILE A 148 -12.20 1.72 -3.58
CA ILE A 148 -13.14 1.38 -2.50
C ILE A 148 -12.35 1.23 -1.21
N ASP A 149 -12.70 2.00 -0.17
CA ASP A 149 -12.16 1.78 1.16
C ASP A 149 -12.88 0.56 1.77
N VAL A 150 -12.14 -0.42 2.30
CA VAL A 150 -12.71 -1.66 2.83
C VAL A 150 -12.46 -1.86 4.32
N ALA A 151 -11.50 -1.13 4.89
CA ALA A 151 -11.29 -1.04 6.33
C ALA A 151 -10.79 0.35 6.71
N CYS A 152 -11.31 0.87 7.79
CA CYS A 152 -10.93 2.16 8.37
C CYS A 152 -10.29 1.97 9.74
N ALA A 153 -9.30 2.79 10.06
CA ALA A 153 -8.66 2.76 11.37
C ALA A 153 -9.67 3.01 12.51
N LYS A 154 -9.37 2.43 13.66
CA LYS A 154 -10.18 2.51 14.90
C LYS A 154 -11.63 2.01 14.73
N GLY A 155 -11.84 1.09 13.78
CA GLY A 155 -13.16 0.52 13.53
C GLY A 155 -14.19 1.52 12.99
N ALA A 156 -13.73 2.63 12.38
CA ALA A 156 -14.64 3.56 11.73
C ALA A 156 -15.33 2.88 10.54
N VAL A 157 -16.56 3.26 10.28
CA VAL A 157 -17.38 2.66 9.23
C VAL A 157 -17.16 3.38 7.91
N VAL A 158 -17.02 2.61 6.84
CA VAL A 158 -16.96 3.14 5.47
C VAL A 158 -18.31 3.75 5.11
N ASP A 159 -18.32 4.95 4.59
CA ASP A 159 -19.53 5.59 4.07
C ASP A 159 -20.01 4.83 2.82
N PRO A 160 -21.24 4.32 2.82
CA PRO A 160 -21.75 3.48 1.72
C PRO A 160 -22.00 4.26 0.43
N GLU A 161 -22.20 5.59 0.49
CA GLU A 161 -22.45 6.40 -0.70
C GLU A 161 -21.15 6.80 -1.39
N THR A 162 -20.15 7.21 -0.60
CA THR A 162 -18.87 7.66 -1.13
C THR A 162 -17.85 6.53 -1.28
N LYS A 163 -18.10 5.36 -0.64
CA LYS A 163 -17.18 4.22 -0.52
C LYS A 163 -15.84 4.63 0.12
N ARG A 164 -15.86 5.58 1.08
CA ARG A 164 -14.68 6.15 1.73
C ARG A 164 -14.75 6.09 3.25
N CYS A 165 -13.57 5.94 3.85
CA CYS A 165 -13.41 6.15 5.28
C CYS A 165 -13.55 7.62 5.65
N PRO A 166 -14.11 7.94 6.84
CA PRO A 166 -14.07 9.29 7.36
C PRO A 166 -12.63 9.74 7.61
N ASP A 167 -12.42 11.06 7.65
CA ASP A 167 -11.12 11.62 8.07
C ASP A 167 -10.85 11.23 9.54
N ASN A 168 -9.77 10.52 9.77
CA ASN A 168 -9.37 10.09 11.12
C ASN A 168 -8.66 11.21 11.91
N GLY A 169 -8.54 12.40 11.36
CA GLY A 169 -7.90 13.55 11.99
C GLY A 169 -6.37 13.50 12.04
N ALA A 170 -5.74 12.49 11.46
CA ALA A 170 -4.28 12.41 11.43
C ALA A 170 -3.69 13.60 10.66
N ARG A 171 -2.70 14.24 11.26
CA ARG A 171 -1.97 15.37 10.68
C ARG A 171 -0.49 15.20 10.98
N VAL A 172 0.35 15.71 10.10
CA VAL A 172 1.80 15.77 10.32
C VAL A 172 2.19 17.14 10.85
N ASP A 173 2.96 17.14 11.92
CA ASP A 173 3.63 18.37 12.39
C ASP A 173 4.92 18.57 11.60
N ILE A 174 4.91 19.47 10.63
CA ILE A 174 6.07 19.74 9.77
C ILE A 174 7.23 20.44 10.50
N SER A 175 7.03 20.91 11.73
CA SER A 175 8.09 21.55 12.52
C SER A 175 8.98 20.53 13.23
N SER A 176 8.40 19.40 13.65
CA SER A 176 9.07 18.34 14.40
C SER A 176 9.08 17.01 13.67
N CYS A 177 8.21 16.84 12.67
CA CYS A 177 7.90 15.56 12.04
C CYS A 177 7.45 14.46 13.03
N ALA A 178 6.90 14.86 14.16
CA ALA A 178 6.38 13.93 15.15
C ALA A 178 5.19 13.15 14.58
N ILE A 179 5.20 11.84 14.82
CA ILE A 179 4.12 10.92 14.47
C ILE A 179 3.27 10.71 15.71
N ASN A 180 1.94 10.82 15.55
CA ASN A 180 1.02 10.44 16.62
C ASN A 180 0.71 8.94 16.54
N PRO A 181 1.19 8.10 17.47
CA PRO A 181 0.96 6.66 17.44
C PRO A 181 -0.47 6.27 17.84
N GLU A 182 -1.21 7.16 18.49
CA GLU A 182 -2.58 6.89 18.98
C GLU A 182 -3.63 6.98 17.88
N THR A 183 -3.31 7.66 16.77
CA THR A 183 -4.20 7.79 15.63
C THR A 183 -3.85 6.74 14.59
N GLY A 184 -4.83 5.93 14.18
CA GLY A 184 -4.59 4.81 13.26
C GLY A 184 -4.35 3.48 13.98
N ASP A 185 -4.06 2.43 13.24
CA ASP A 185 -3.88 1.07 13.73
C ASP A 185 -2.57 0.45 13.28
N ALA A 186 -2.02 -0.47 14.10
CA ALA A 186 -0.84 -1.25 13.74
C ALA A 186 -1.15 -2.33 12.69
N GLN A 187 -2.40 -2.77 12.64
CA GLN A 187 -2.89 -3.80 11.74
C GLN A 187 -4.30 -3.44 11.27
N LEU A 188 -4.57 -3.68 10.00
CA LEU A 188 -5.92 -3.62 9.42
C LEU A 188 -6.16 -4.87 8.58
N SER A 189 -7.39 -5.35 8.59
CA SER A 189 -7.83 -6.46 7.75
C SER A 189 -9.29 -6.29 7.34
N ALA A 190 -9.65 -6.86 6.19
CA ALA A 190 -11.02 -6.90 5.71
C ALA A 190 -11.26 -8.11 4.83
N LEU A 191 -12.46 -8.65 4.91
CA LEU A 191 -13.04 -9.52 3.90
C LEU A 191 -14.15 -8.74 3.19
N TRP A 192 -14.00 -8.54 1.90
CA TRP A 192 -14.92 -7.73 1.10
C TRP A 192 -15.38 -8.51 -0.14
N SER A 193 -16.61 -8.29 -0.55
CA SER A 193 -17.16 -8.82 -1.82
C SER A 193 -17.58 -7.66 -2.69
N ASP A 194 -17.34 -7.78 -3.99
CA ASP A 194 -17.76 -6.77 -4.96
C ASP A 194 -19.28 -6.84 -5.18
N PRO A 195 -20.08 -5.85 -4.74
CA PRO A 195 -21.51 -5.85 -4.96
C PRO A 195 -21.90 -5.63 -6.42
N GLU A 196 -20.97 -5.12 -7.23
CA GLU A 196 -21.13 -4.85 -8.66
C GLU A 196 -20.29 -5.81 -9.51
N PHE A 197 -20.06 -7.04 -9.00
CA PHE A 197 -19.35 -8.05 -9.75
C PHE A 197 -20.17 -8.54 -10.93
N ASP A 198 -19.57 -8.48 -12.12
CA ASP A 198 -20.13 -9.03 -13.36
C ASP A 198 -19.17 -10.09 -13.92
N PRO A 199 -19.58 -11.38 -14.00
CA PRO A 199 -18.74 -12.45 -14.51
C PRO A 199 -18.45 -12.36 -16.03
N GLU A 200 -19.20 -11.53 -16.78
CA GLU A 200 -18.94 -11.27 -18.20
C GLU A 200 -17.80 -10.28 -18.42
N VAL A 201 -17.53 -9.43 -17.42
CA VAL A 201 -16.55 -8.36 -17.52
C VAL A 201 -15.21 -8.79 -16.93
N ARG A 202 -14.15 -8.70 -17.72
CA ARG A 202 -12.80 -8.92 -17.23
C ARG A 202 -12.38 -7.75 -16.35
N ALA A 203 -12.15 -8.04 -15.07
CA ALA A 203 -11.70 -7.06 -14.10
C ALA A 203 -10.42 -7.53 -13.41
N PHE A 204 -9.62 -6.58 -12.95
CA PHE A 204 -8.52 -6.86 -12.03
C PHE A 204 -8.75 -6.11 -10.72
N TYR A 205 -8.23 -6.68 -9.64
CA TYR A 205 -8.31 -6.10 -8.30
C TYR A 205 -6.93 -6.05 -7.68
N TYR A 206 -6.62 -4.97 -6.99
CA TYR A 206 -5.41 -4.91 -6.17
C TYR A 206 -5.66 -4.15 -4.87
N ALA A 207 -4.86 -4.48 -3.85
CA ALA A 207 -4.93 -3.83 -2.56
C ALA A 207 -3.99 -2.61 -2.48
N ARG A 208 -4.44 -1.55 -1.83
CA ARG A 208 -3.63 -0.40 -1.46
C ARG A 208 -3.78 -0.10 0.02
N VAL A 209 -2.64 0.05 0.70
CA VAL A 209 -2.57 0.35 2.13
C VAL A 209 -2.15 1.80 2.29
N ILE A 210 -2.92 2.54 3.08
CA ILE A 210 -2.63 3.94 3.38
C ILE A 210 -2.26 4.07 4.85
N GLU A 211 -1.07 4.58 5.13
CA GLU A 211 -0.68 5.04 6.47
C GLU A 211 -1.08 6.49 6.71
N ASN A 212 -1.05 6.92 7.95
CA ASN A 212 -1.22 8.32 8.30
C ASN A 212 -0.11 9.19 7.68
N PRO A 213 -0.36 10.48 7.44
CA PRO A 213 0.63 11.37 6.86
C PRO A 213 1.94 11.40 7.65
N THR A 214 3.05 11.35 6.94
CA THR A 214 4.41 11.47 7.47
C THR A 214 5.17 12.56 6.76
N CYS A 215 6.22 13.07 7.38
CA CYS A 215 7.12 13.99 6.71
C CYS A 215 7.87 13.32 5.57
N ARG A 216 8.04 14.05 4.49
CA ARG A 216 8.95 13.66 3.41
C ARG A 216 10.40 13.71 3.89
N TRP A 217 11.27 12.97 3.21
CA TRP A 217 12.72 12.98 3.48
C TRP A 217 13.31 14.40 3.43
N SER A 218 12.87 15.24 2.49
CA SER A 218 13.34 16.62 2.34
C SER A 218 12.93 17.52 3.51
N THR A 219 11.79 17.26 4.16
CA THR A 219 11.37 17.95 5.37
C THR A 219 12.26 17.57 6.55
N TRP A 220 12.56 16.28 6.71
CA TRP A 220 13.51 15.81 7.73
C TRP A 220 14.90 16.44 7.56
N ASP A 221 15.39 16.53 6.33
CA ASP A 221 16.69 17.14 6.05
C ASP A 221 16.69 18.63 6.31
N ALA A 222 15.59 19.33 5.98
CA ALA A 222 15.44 20.74 6.28
C ALA A 222 15.47 21.02 7.80
N ILE A 223 14.74 20.19 8.59
CA ILE A 223 14.76 20.28 10.07
C ILE A 223 16.16 20.08 10.62
N ARG A 224 16.87 19.02 10.16
CA ARG A 224 18.26 18.73 10.59
C ARG A 224 19.24 19.84 10.22
N ALA A 225 19.00 20.51 9.10
CA ALA A 225 19.80 21.63 8.63
C ALA A 225 19.42 22.97 9.27
N GLY A 226 18.36 23.04 10.08
CA GLY A 226 17.85 24.28 10.66
C GLY A 226 17.32 25.28 9.64
N VAL A 227 16.78 24.79 8.50
CA VAL A 227 16.17 25.62 7.44
C VAL A 227 14.69 25.30 7.31
N GLU A 228 13.91 26.24 6.76
CA GLU A 228 12.49 25.97 6.51
C GLU A 228 12.30 24.87 5.46
N PRO A 229 11.38 23.91 5.71
CA PRO A 229 10.99 22.92 4.72
C PRO A 229 10.41 23.59 3.47
N LEU A 230 10.59 22.93 2.31
CA LEU A 230 9.86 23.35 1.12
C LEU A 230 8.37 23.13 1.32
N SER A 231 7.58 24.15 1.07
CA SER A 231 6.13 24.02 0.96
C SER A 231 5.82 23.27 -0.34
N LEU A 232 5.41 21.99 -0.24
CA LEU A 232 5.06 21.16 -1.38
C LEU A 232 3.54 21.12 -1.60
N ILE A 233 2.87 22.25 -1.44
CA ILE A 233 1.41 22.38 -1.60
C ILE A 233 0.96 22.14 -3.07
N HIS A 234 1.89 22.00 -4.00
CA HIS A 234 1.59 21.89 -5.43
C HIS A 234 2.24 20.64 -6.08
N ILE A 235 1.86 19.46 -5.61
CA ILE A 235 2.03 18.21 -6.38
C ILE A 235 0.67 17.56 -6.53
#